data_88793ab90a633c67f6db9ecf9629c5b5
#
_entry.id   88793ab90a633c67f6db9ecf9629c5b5
#
_cell.length_a   1.000
_cell.length_b   1.000
_cell.length_c   1.000
_cell.angle_alpha   90.00
_cell.angle_beta   90.00
_cell.angle_gamma   90.00
#
_symmetry.space_group_name_H-M   'P 1'
#
loop_
_entity.id
_entity.type
_entity.pdbx_description
1 polymer ?
#
loop_
_entity_poly.entity_id
_entity_poly.type
_entity_poly.pdbx_seq_one_letter_code
_entity_poly.pdbx_strand_id
1 'polypeptide(L)'
;KDGITVLSGLVDVEQESFRPEALVMTASQEVEGLSSLVHHFPQVTFHIAALTAMGPKLTDLATRSNVRLYPGISLDKYEDLLSSCSIYLDCNRGEEVWSSSLHALENGQVLFGLKTTVHHEAYKNLSTITETVEEMEQQLDTLLQHPETYKELVREQARILKLPEKEALEELFKRLEGGTA
;
A
#
# COMPACT_ATOMS: atom_id res chain seq x y z
N LYS A 1 26.18 19.43 -27.16
CA LYS A 1 25.00 18.65 -27.62
C LYS A 1 24.94 17.39 -26.77
N ASP A 2 24.53 17.50 -25.55
CA ASP A 2 24.33 16.32 -24.69
C ASP A 2 22.87 16.35 -24.25
N GLY A 3 22.08 15.55 -24.96
CA GLY A 3 20.68 15.37 -24.68
C GLY A 3 20.51 14.65 -23.34
N ILE A 4 19.90 15.36 -22.39
CA ILE A 4 19.40 14.71 -21.18
C ILE A 4 18.19 13.89 -21.63
N THR A 5 18.37 12.61 -21.75
CA THR A 5 17.27 11.65 -21.91
C THR A 5 16.62 11.53 -20.54
N VAL A 6 15.54 12.26 -20.30
CA VAL A 6 14.65 11.99 -19.18
C VAL A 6 13.95 10.68 -19.52
N LEU A 7 14.46 9.59 -18.97
CA LEU A 7 13.73 8.33 -18.93
C LEU A 7 12.50 8.56 -18.04
N SER A 8 11.38 8.89 -18.68
CA SER A 8 10.08 8.71 -18.07
C SER A 8 9.90 7.19 -17.91
N GLY A 9 10.36 6.68 -16.78
CA GLY A 9 10.04 5.33 -16.35
C GLY A 9 8.54 5.24 -16.18
N LEU A 10 7.83 4.90 -17.24
CA LEU A 10 6.59 4.17 -17.11
C LEU A 10 7.00 2.92 -16.36
N VAL A 11 6.64 2.87 -15.08
CA VAL A 11 6.60 1.60 -14.36
C VAL A 11 5.50 0.82 -15.09
N ASP A 12 5.89 0.04 -16.09
CA ASP A 12 5.08 -1.07 -16.57
C ASP A 12 5.04 -2.05 -15.40
N VAL A 13 4.07 -1.84 -14.52
CA VAL A 13 3.76 -2.79 -13.46
C VAL A 13 3.08 -3.96 -14.16
N GLU A 14 3.90 -4.83 -14.76
CA GLU A 14 3.51 -6.16 -15.16
C GLU A 14 3.34 -7.05 -13.92
N GLN A 15 2.44 -6.68 -13.03
CA GLN A 15 1.94 -7.64 -12.08
C GLN A 15 0.95 -8.53 -12.83
N GLU A 16 1.40 -9.74 -13.12
CA GLU A 16 0.78 -10.67 -14.09
C GLU A 16 -0.63 -11.10 -13.70
N SER A 17 -0.99 -11.16 -12.41
CA SER A 17 -2.33 -11.55 -11.97
C SER A 17 -2.59 -11.11 -10.52
N PHE A 18 -3.83 -10.76 -10.23
CA PHE A 18 -4.29 -10.53 -8.86
C PHE A 18 -4.09 -11.80 -8.00
N ARG A 19 -3.50 -11.62 -6.83
CA ARG A 19 -3.36 -12.65 -5.79
C ARG A 19 -4.05 -12.16 -4.52
N PRO A 20 -4.91 -12.98 -3.89
CA PRO A 20 -5.58 -12.60 -2.65
C PRO A 20 -4.62 -12.69 -1.46
N GLU A 21 -3.52 -11.95 -1.52
CA GLU A 21 -2.50 -11.84 -0.49
C GLU A 21 -2.35 -10.37 -0.09
N ALA A 22 -2.46 -10.09 1.20
CA ALA A 22 -2.41 -8.75 1.78
C ALA A 22 -1.20 -8.61 2.69
N LEU A 23 -0.41 -7.55 2.49
CA LEU A 23 0.69 -7.15 3.34
C LEU A 23 0.24 -6.06 4.31
N VAL A 24 0.65 -6.21 5.56
CA VAL A 24 0.51 -5.20 6.62
C VAL A 24 1.88 -4.98 7.26
N MET A 25 2.44 -3.78 7.14
CA MET A 25 3.61 -3.38 7.92
C MET A 25 3.17 -2.61 9.15
N THR A 26 3.69 -2.95 10.32
CA THR A 26 3.28 -2.29 11.56
C THR A 26 4.43 -2.05 12.52
N ALA A 27 4.41 -0.88 13.17
CA ALA A 27 5.27 -0.53 14.31
C ALA A 27 4.56 -0.75 15.66
N SER A 28 3.28 -1.13 15.65
CA SER A 28 2.48 -1.32 16.87
C SER A 28 1.55 -2.53 16.73
N GLN A 29 0.89 -2.91 17.82
CA GLN A 29 -0.16 -3.93 17.76
C GLN A 29 -1.56 -3.36 17.45
N GLU A 30 -1.65 -2.03 17.26
CA GLU A 30 -2.89 -1.33 16.96
C GLU A 30 -3.04 -1.17 15.44
N VAL A 31 -3.58 -2.21 14.80
CA VAL A 31 -3.90 -2.22 13.37
C VAL A 31 -5.42 -2.25 13.22
N GLU A 32 -5.97 -1.13 12.78
CA GLU A 32 -7.42 -0.92 12.73
C GLU A 32 -8.11 -1.88 11.76
N GLY A 33 -9.20 -2.49 12.20
CA GLY A 33 -10.00 -3.41 11.38
C GLY A 33 -9.34 -4.76 11.06
N LEU A 34 -8.05 -4.97 11.36
CA LEU A 34 -7.32 -6.18 10.95
C LEU A 34 -7.99 -7.47 11.42
N SER A 35 -8.45 -7.53 12.68
CA SER A 35 -9.12 -8.73 13.21
C SER A 35 -10.41 -9.04 12.47
N SER A 36 -11.18 -8.01 12.09
CA SER A 36 -12.41 -8.14 11.31
C SER A 36 -12.11 -8.66 9.90
N LEU A 37 -11.15 -8.03 9.21
CA LEU A 37 -10.73 -8.43 7.87
C LEU A 37 -10.26 -9.89 7.82
N VAL A 38 -9.39 -10.29 8.77
CA VAL A 38 -8.90 -11.68 8.89
C VAL A 38 -10.06 -12.69 9.09
N HIS A 39 -11.08 -12.29 9.84
CA HIS A 39 -12.24 -13.12 10.09
C HIS A 39 -13.17 -13.24 8.87
N HIS A 40 -13.47 -12.11 8.22
CA HIS A 40 -14.43 -12.06 7.11
C HIS A 40 -13.85 -12.60 5.79
N PHE A 41 -12.51 -12.55 5.60
CA PHE A 41 -11.86 -12.96 4.36
C PHE A 41 -10.91 -14.15 4.54
N PRO A 42 -11.44 -15.37 4.87
CA PRO A 42 -10.59 -16.54 5.04
C PRO A 42 -9.85 -16.97 3.77
N GLN A 43 -10.28 -16.51 2.59
CA GLN A 43 -9.64 -16.73 1.30
C GLN A 43 -8.46 -15.79 1.03
N VAL A 44 -8.27 -14.74 1.82
CA VAL A 44 -7.13 -13.82 1.73
C VAL A 44 -6.05 -14.25 2.70
N THR A 45 -4.80 -14.37 2.26
CA THR A 45 -3.67 -14.58 3.16
C THR A 45 -3.16 -13.21 3.65
N PHE A 46 -3.16 -13.02 4.96
CA PHE A 46 -2.68 -11.80 5.60
C PHE A 46 -1.25 -12.00 6.10
N HIS A 47 -0.30 -11.31 5.51
CA HIS A 47 1.10 -11.23 5.91
C HIS A 47 1.29 -10.01 6.81
N ILE A 48 1.46 -10.24 8.12
CA ILE A 48 1.62 -9.18 9.12
C ILE A 48 3.09 -9.13 9.51
N ALA A 49 3.75 -8.02 9.24
CA ALA A 49 5.18 -7.86 9.42
C ALA A 49 5.50 -6.69 10.34
N ALA A 50 6.50 -6.87 11.19
CA ALA A 50 6.99 -5.85 12.11
C ALA A 50 8.52 -5.91 12.24
N LEU A 51 9.18 -4.78 12.54
CA LEU A 51 10.63 -4.72 12.77
C LEU A 51 11.05 -5.34 14.10
N THR A 52 10.12 -5.50 15.02
CA THR A 52 10.35 -5.99 16.38
C THR A 52 9.43 -7.15 16.72
N ALA A 53 9.50 -7.63 17.96
CA ALA A 53 8.55 -8.63 18.48
C ALA A 53 7.12 -8.07 18.44
N MET A 54 6.17 -8.97 18.15
CA MET A 54 4.75 -8.64 18.08
C MET A 54 4.06 -8.84 19.43
N GLY A 55 3.14 -7.94 19.76
CA GLY A 55 2.31 -8.03 20.95
C GLY A 55 1.16 -9.04 20.83
N PRO A 56 0.47 -9.34 21.95
CA PRO A 56 -0.58 -10.36 22.01
C PRO A 56 -1.70 -10.17 20.99
N LYS A 57 -2.14 -8.95 20.73
CA LYS A 57 -3.22 -8.68 19.74
C LYS A 57 -2.89 -9.21 18.35
N LEU A 58 -1.62 -9.20 17.94
CA LEU A 58 -1.19 -9.72 16.65
C LEU A 58 -0.90 -11.23 16.73
N THR A 59 -0.23 -11.70 17.81
CA THR A 59 0.11 -13.12 17.94
C THR A 59 -1.11 -14.00 18.06
N ASP A 60 -2.21 -13.52 18.66
CA ASP A 60 -3.47 -14.25 18.76
C ASP A 60 -4.12 -14.48 17.38
N LEU A 61 -3.87 -13.59 16.42
CA LEU A 61 -4.34 -13.76 15.04
C LEU A 61 -3.65 -14.94 14.33
N ALA A 62 -2.45 -15.35 14.76
CA ALA A 62 -1.73 -16.49 14.17
C ALA A 62 -2.44 -17.84 14.33
N THR A 63 -3.47 -17.92 15.20
CA THR A 63 -4.35 -19.08 15.30
C THR A 63 -5.22 -19.28 14.05
N ARG A 64 -5.36 -18.26 13.22
CA ARG A 64 -6.10 -18.31 11.96
C ARG A 64 -5.22 -18.87 10.84
N SER A 65 -5.77 -19.79 10.04
CA SER A 65 -5.05 -20.44 8.95
C SER A 65 -4.60 -19.50 7.83
N ASN A 66 -5.26 -18.36 7.70
CA ASN A 66 -5.01 -17.32 6.70
C ASN A 66 -4.08 -16.19 7.20
N VAL A 67 -3.42 -16.34 8.35
CA VAL A 67 -2.49 -15.37 8.91
C VAL A 67 -1.06 -15.89 8.90
N ARG A 68 -0.11 -15.04 8.51
CA ARG A 68 1.33 -15.28 8.59
C ARG A 68 2.00 -14.11 9.31
N LEU A 69 2.72 -14.37 10.39
CA LEU A 69 3.41 -13.35 11.17
C LEU A 69 4.91 -13.34 10.84
N TYR A 70 5.47 -12.13 10.73
CA TYR A 70 6.90 -11.90 10.48
C TYR A 70 7.46 -10.91 11.52
N PRO A 71 7.66 -11.35 12.78
CA PRO A 71 8.33 -10.51 13.79
C PRO A 71 9.82 -10.38 13.45
N GLY A 72 10.37 -9.18 13.55
CA GLY A 72 11.77 -8.93 13.21
C GLY A 72 12.07 -9.17 11.74
N ILE A 73 11.17 -8.77 10.83
CA ILE A 73 11.30 -9.04 9.40
C ILE A 73 12.62 -8.47 8.84
N SER A 74 13.32 -9.27 8.02
CA SER A 74 14.47 -8.80 7.25
C SER A 74 14.04 -8.03 5.99
N LEU A 75 14.95 -7.20 5.44
CA LEU A 75 14.70 -6.45 4.22
C LEU A 75 14.38 -7.39 3.05
N ASP A 76 15.18 -8.43 2.86
CA ASP A 76 14.98 -9.41 1.76
C ASP A 76 13.57 -10.04 1.84
N LYS A 77 13.13 -10.40 3.05
CA LYS A 77 11.79 -10.97 3.23
C LYS A 77 10.68 -9.97 3.00
N TYR A 78 10.91 -8.71 3.35
CA TYR A 78 9.98 -7.63 3.04
C TYR A 78 9.84 -7.41 1.52
N GLU A 79 10.95 -7.40 0.77
CA GLU A 79 10.96 -7.29 -0.70
C GLU A 79 10.24 -8.47 -1.36
N ASP A 80 10.43 -9.71 -0.86
CA ASP A 80 9.65 -10.87 -1.29
C ASP A 80 8.14 -10.65 -1.12
N LEU A 81 7.71 -10.11 0.03
CA LEU A 81 6.31 -9.86 0.30
C LEU A 81 5.74 -8.72 -0.57
N LEU A 82 6.52 -7.67 -0.81
CA LEU A 82 6.15 -6.59 -1.74
C LEU A 82 5.86 -7.13 -3.14
N SER A 83 6.67 -8.08 -3.62
CA SER A 83 6.51 -8.65 -4.96
C SER A 83 5.43 -9.73 -5.04
N SER A 84 5.09 -10.40 -3.92
CA SER A 84 4.11 -11.50 -3.89
C SER A 84 2.69 -11.05 -3.58
N CYS A 85 2.50 -10.01 -2.76
CA CYS A 85 1.18 -9.52 -2.37
C CYS A 85 0.59 -8.58 -3.42
N SER A 86 -0.73 -8.64 -3.62
CA SER A 86 -1.46 -7.69 -4.48
C SER A 86 -2.19 -6.61 -3.69
N ILE A 87 -2.28 -6.75 -2.38
CA ILE A 87 -2.99 -5.85 -1.48
C ILE A 87 -2.02 -5.35 -0.42
N TYR A 88 -2.09 -4.06 -0.12
CA TYR A 88 -1.45 -3.46 1.05
C TYR A 88 -2.50 -2.82 1.96
N LEU A 89 -2.43 -3.09 3.26
CA LEU A 89 -3.33 -2.52 4.25
C LEU A 89 -2.61 -1.45 5.08
N ASP A 90 -2.91 -0.19 4.82
CA ASP A 90 -2.40 0.96 5.58
C ASP A 90 -3.34 1.30 6.75
N CYS A 91 -3.40 0.38 7.70
CA CYS A 91 -4.31 0.42 8.85
C CYS A 91 -3.57 0.54 10.21
N ASN A 92 -2.25 0.69 10.20
CA ASN A 92 -1.45 0.83 11.40
C ASN A 92 -1.62 2.23 12.00
N ARG A 93 -1.93 2.31 13.30
CA ARG A 93 -2.03 3.56 14.05
C ARG A 93 -0.67 4.10 14.55
N GLY A 94 0.40 3.33 14.40
CA GLY A 94 1.76 3.74 14.72
C GLY A 94 2.41 4.53 13.58
N GLU A 95 3.71 4.79 13.72
CA GLU A 95 4.49 5.38 12.63
C GLU A 95 4.60 4.43 11.44
N GLU A 96 4.72 5.00 10.23
CA GLU A 96 4.95 4.22 9.03
C GLU A 96 6.32 3.55 9.07
N VAL A 97 6.35 2.27 8.71
CA VAL A 97 7.59 1.47 8.65
C VAL A 97 8.14 1.49 7.24
N TRP A 98 9.38 1.99 7.06
CA TRP A 98 10.11 1.95 5.78
C TRP A 98 9.37 2.56 4.58
N SER A 99 8.52 3.56 4.78
CA SER A 99 7.66 4.11 3.71
C SER A 99 6.90 3.01 2.95
N SER A 100 6.41 2.03 3.68
CA SER A 100 5.87 0.79 3.13
C SER A 100 4.63 1.00 2.26
N SER A 101 3.83 2.03 2.53
CA SER A 101 2.69 2.38 1.68
C SER A 101 3.14 2.90 0.31
N LEU A 102 4.22 3.69 0.26
CA LEU A 102 4.81 4.14 -1.00
C LEU A 102 5.39 2.96 -1.79
N HIS A 103 6.18 2.10 -1.14
CA HIS A 103 6.73 0.90 -1.79
C HIS A 103 5.63 -0.04 -2.30
N ALA A 104 4.52 -0.17 -1.58
CA ALA A 104 3.37 -0.94 -2.03
C ALA A 104 2.78 -0.40 -3.34
N LEU A 105 2.58 0.92 -3.41
CA LEU A 105 2.10 1.58 -4.64
C LEU A 105 3.09 1.41 -5.82
N GLU A 106 4.39 1.59 -5.57
CA GLU A 106 5.45 1.41 -6.58
C GLU A 106 5.52 -0.03 -7.10
N ASN A 107 5.20 -1.01 -6.26
CA ASN A 107 5.13 -2.43 -6.64
C ASN A 107 3.75 -2.84 -7.18
N GLY A 108 2.84 -1.90 -7.40
CA GLY A 108 1.52 -2.16 -7.98
C GLY A 108 0.56 -2.89 -7.05
N GLN A 109 0.75 -2.83 -5.75
CA GLN A 109 -0.25 -3.31 -4.80
C GLN A 109 -1.41 -2.32 -4.71
N VAL A 110 -2.62 -2.82 -4.52
CA VAL A 110 -3.77 -1.97 -4.19
C VAL A 110 -3.74 -1.62 -2.71
N LEU A 111 -3.62 -0.33 -2.44
CA LEU A 111 -3.61 0.23 -1.09
C LEU A 111 -5.04 0.36 -0.57
N PHE A 112 -5.35 -0.32 0.52
CA PHE A 112 -6.56 -0.13 1.32
C PHE A 112 -6.20 0.50 2.66
N GLY A 113 -7.11 1.28 3.21
CA GLY A 113 -6.93 1.88 4.53
C GLY A 113 -8.12 2.73 4.96
N LEU A 114 -8.01 3.32 6.14
CA LEU A 114 -8.98 4.27 6.65
C LEU A 114 -8.41 5.68 6.56
N LYS A 115 -9.25 6.68 6.33
CA LYS A 115 -8.83 8.10 6.35
C LYS A 115 -8.15 8.52 7.65
N THR A 116 -8.41 7.79 8.73
CA THR A 116 -7.83 8.00 10.06
C THR A 116 -6.48 7.31 10.28
N THR A 117 -6.11 6.35 9.43
CA THR A 117 -4.87 5.56 9.60
C THR A 117 -3.86 5.74 8.48
N VAL A 118 -4.30 6.09 7.26
CA VAL A 118 -3.36 6.28 6.14
C VAL A 118 -2.30 7.32 6.45
N HIS A 119 -1.05 6.97 6.16
CA HIS A 119 0.12 7.75 6.56
C HIS A 119 0.34 9.00 5.71
N HIS A 120 -0.19 9.04 4.49
CA HIS A 120 -0.01 10.18 3.58
C HIS A 120 -1.35 10.84 3.23
N GLU A 121 -1.41 12.16 3.35
CA GLU A 121 -2.62 12.96 3.06
C GLU A 121 -3.12 12.76 1.62
N ALA A 122 -2.19 12.63 0.66
CA ALA A 122 -2.53 12.42 -0.74
C ALA A 122 -3.33 11.12 -0.97
N TYR A 123 -3.16 10.10 -0.13
CA TYR A 123 -3.85 8.82 -0.30
C TYR A 123 -5.32 8.86 0.11
N LYS A 124 -5.73 9.84 0.93
CA LYS A 124 -7.12 10.00 1.38
C LYS A 124 -8.14 10.18 0.24
N ASN A 125 -7.66 10.53 -0.94
CA ASN A 125 -8.49 10.71 -2.13
C ASN A 125 -8.60 9.45 -3.01
N LEU A 126 -7.93 8.35 -2.63
CA LEU A 126 -8.07 7.07 -3.31
C LEU A 126 -9.43 6.45 -3.03
N SER A 127 -10.01 5.81 -4.04
CA SER A 127 -11.32 5.14 -3.92
C SER A 127 -11.33 4.00 -2.88
N THR A 128 -10.17 3.40 -2.61
CA THR A 128 -9.95 2.30 -1.66
C THR A 128 -9.67 2.77 -0.22
N ILE A 129 -9.63 4.10 0.03
CA ILE A 129 -9.47 4.68 1.36
C ILE A 129 -10.83 5.16 1.87
N THR A 130 -11.31 4.54 2.93
CA THR A 130 -12.67 4.65 3.42
C THR A 130 -12.77 5.33 4.78
N GLU A 131 -13.97 5.65 5.21
CA GLU A 131 -14.21 6.23 6.55
C GLU A 131 -14.29 5.14 7.62
N THR A 132 -14.83 3.97 7.26
CA THR A 132 -15.10 2.89 8.21
C THR A 132 -14.51 1.56 7.75
N VAL A 133 -14.35 0.64 8.70
CA VAL A 133 -13.88 -0.73 8.44
C VAL A 133 -14.88 -1.47 7.55
N GLU A 134 -16.18 -1.27 7.77
CA GLU A 134 -17.25 -1.91 7.01
C GLU A 134 -17.22 -1.50 5.53
N GLU A 135 -16.95 -0.22 5.25
CA GLU A 135 -16.76 0.25 3.87
C GLU A 135 -15.51 -0.36 3.23
N MET A 136 -14.41 -0.47 3.98
CA MET A 136 -13.18 -1.12 3.52
C MET A 136 -13.40 -2.61 3.23
N GLU A 137 -14.17 -3.30 4.08
CA GLU A 137 -14.58 -4.70 3.84
C GLU A 137 -15.40 -4.84 2.55
N GLN A 138 -16.35 -3.94 2.30
CA GLN A 138 -17.13 -3.93 1.06
C GLN A 138 -16.26 -3.71 -0.19
N GLN A 139 -15.29 -2.79 -0.11
CA GLN A 139 -14.35 -2.53 -1.20
C GLN A 139 -13.47 -3.76 -1.47
N LEU A 140 -12.95 -4.38 -0.42
CA LEU A 140 -12.14 -5.59 -0.55
C LEU A 140 -12.94 -6.76 -1.11
N ASP A 141 -14.19 -6.95 -0.64
CA ASP A 141 -15.09 -7.97 -1.17
C ASP A 141 -15.36 -7.74 -2.67
N THR A 142 -15.59 -6.49 -3.08
CA THR A 142 -15.78 -6.12 -4.48
C THR A 142 -14.57 -6.51 -5.33
N LEU A 143 -13.34 -6.22 -4.85
CA LEU A 143 -12.12 -6.61 -5.56
C LEU A 143 -11.97 -8.13 -5.67
N LEU A 144 -12.31 -8.87 -4.60
CA LEU A 144 -12.23 -10.33 -4.59
C LEU A 144 -13.24 -10.99 -5.54
N GLN A 145 -14.44 -10.41 -5.68
CA GLN A 145 -15.47 -10.86 -6.61
C GLN A 145 -15.17 -10.45 -8.06
N HIS A 146 -14.48 -9.32 -8.26
CA HIS A 146 -14.16 -8.71 -9.54
C HIS A 146 -12.65 -8.46 -9.69
N PRO A 147 -11.81 -9.51 -9.70
CA PRO A 147 -10.35 -9.37 -9.76
C PRO A 147 -9.85 -8.70 -11.05
N GLU A 148 -10.66 -8.62 -12.09
CA GLU A 148 -10.37 -7.88 -13.32
C GLU A 148 -10.22 -6.37 -13.08
N THR A 149 -10.85 -5.83 -12.02
CA THR A 149 -10.76 -4.40 -11.65
C THR A 149 -9.43 -4.02 -11.00
N TYR A 150 -8.63 -5.00 -10.58
CA TYR A 150 -7.35 -4.80 -9.94
C TYR A 150 -6.43 -3.82 -10.70
N LYS A 151 -6.28 -4.04 -12.01
CA LYS A 151 -5.44 -3.19 -12.86
C LYS A 151 -5.93 -1.74 -12.96
N GLU A 152 -7.23 -1.51 -12.84
CA GLU A 152 -7.80 -0.16 -12.85
C GLU A 152 -7.48 0.57 -11.54
N LEU A 153 -7.63 -0.12 -10.40
CA LEU A 153 -7.27 0.41 -9.09
C LEU A 153 -5.77 0.76 -9.01
N VAL A 154 -4.90 -0.13 -9.48
CA VAL A 154 -3.45 0.14 -9.54
C VAL A 154 -3.16 1.38 -10.40
N ARG A 155 -3.82 1.54 -11.56
CA ARG A 155 -3.64 2.73 -12.42
C ARG A 155 -4.16 4.01 -11.77
N GLU A 156 -5.27 3.96 -11.06
CA GLU A 156 -5.79 5.09 -10.29
C GLU A 156 -4.76 5.56 -9.28
N GLN A 157 -4.23 4.62 -8.50
CA GLN A 157 -3.27 4.89 -7.44
C GLN A 157 -1.92 5.39 -7.98
N ALA A 158 -1.45 4.84 -9.10
CA ALA A 158 -0.22 5.28 -9.76
C ALA A 158 -0.26 6.76 -10.22
N ARG A 159 -1.44 7.34 -10.40
CA ARG A 159 -1.58 8.77 -10.72
C ARG A 159 -1.14 9.66 -9.56
N ILE A 160 -1.31 9.22 -8.33
CA ILE A 160 -0.89 9.96 -7.13
C ILE A 160 0.64 10.04 -7.04
N LEU A 161 1.35 8.99 -7.44
CA LEU A 161 2.82 8.98 -7.46
C LEU A 161 3.42 10.00 -8.46
N LYS A 162 2.66 10.36 -9.49
CA LYS A 162 3.11 11.31 -10.53
C LYS A 162 2.84 12.79 -10.19
N LEU A 163 1.97 13.05 -9.22
CA LEU A 163 1.59 14.43 -8.87
C LEU A 163 2.74 15.25 -8.26
N PRO A 164 3.54 14.72 -7.30
CA PRO A 164 4.64 15.46 -6.70
C PRO A 164 5.75 15.83 -7.70
N GLU A 165 6.06 14.94 -8.66
CA GLU A 165 7.07 15.20 -9.68
C GLU A 165 6.62 16.31 -10.65
N LYS A 166 5.35 16.31 -11.03
CA LYS A 166 4.81 17.33 -11.92
C LYS A 166 4.78 18.69 -11.26
N GLU A 167 4.31 18.78 -10.01
CA GLU A 167 4.29 20.03 -9.25
C GLU A 167 5.70 20.54 -8.95
N ALA A 168 6.64 19.67 -8.59
CA ALA A 168 8.04 20.03 -8.38
C ALA A 168 8.72 20.50 -9.67
N LEU A 169 8.43 19.86 -10.81
CA LEU A 169 8.92 20.27 -12.12
C LEU A 169 8.32 21.63 -12.54
N GLU A 170 7.01 21.84 -12.36
CA GLU A 170 6.36 23.11 -12.66
C GLU A 170 6.90 24.26 -11.78
N GLU A 171 7.17 24.01 -10.51
CA GLU A 171 7.79 24.98 -9.62
C GLU A 171 9.25 25.25 -9.99
N LEU A 172 10.01 24.23 -10.40
CA LEU A 172 11.36 24.39 -10.92
C LEU A 172 11.38 25.24 -12.20
N PHE A 173 10.47 24.98 -13.15
CA PHE A 173 10.33 25.78 -14.38
C PHE A 173 9.97 27.23 -14.08
N LYS A 174 9.02 27.48 -13.17
CA LYS A 174 8.68 28.84 -12.73
C LYS A 174 9.87 29.60 -12.14
N ARG A 175 10.72 28.92 -11.36
CA ARG A 175 11.95 29.51 -10.80
C ARG A 175 12.99 29.82 -11.88
N LEU A 176 13.11 28.98 -12.89
CA LEU A 176 14.04 29.17 -14.01
C LEU A 176 13.58 30.33 -14.94
N GLU A 177 12.29 30.46 -15.19
CA GLU A 177 11.72 31.54 -16.00
C GLU A 177 11.68 32.89 -15.28
N GLY A 178 11.54 32.90 -13.95
CA GLY A 178 11.54 34.10 -13.12
C GLY A 178 12.93 34.63 -12.76
N GLY A 179 14.00 33.93 -13.12
CA GLY A 179 15.40 34.30 -12.83
C GLY A 179 16.12 35.11 -13.88
N THR A 180 15.42 35.58 -14.95
CA THR A 180 15.97 36.49 -15.97
C THR A 180 15.37 37.89 -15.81
N ALA A 181 15.87 38.65 -14.82
CA ALA A 181 15.73 40.09 -14.73
C ALA A 181 17.02 40.69 -14.17
#